data_9dee2e63e3a6caa4bb060874713e760a
#
_entry.id   9dee2e63e3a6caa4bb060874713e760a
#
_cell.length_a   1.000
_cell.length_b   1.000
_cell.length_c   1.000
_cell.angle_alpha   90.00
_cell.angle_beta   90.00
_cell.angle_gamma   90.00
#
_symmetry.space_group_name_H-M   'P 1'
#
loop_
_entity.id
_entity.type
_entity.pdbx_description
1 polymer ?
#
loop_
_entity_poly.entity_id
_entity_poly.type
_entity_poly.pdbx_seq_one_letter_code
_entity_poly.pdbx_strand_id
1 'polypeptide(L)'
;IQKTWSLHVDCKVTSRFAHTVITSRIVNRANESREATFEVELPKTAFITNFSMSIDGVVYPGIIKEKAAAQNEYDSAVSQGQSAGLVKITDRKLEQFHVSVSIAAASKVTFELTYEELLKRQLGKYELLIKVRPKQLVKHFQIDVHIFEPQGIRFLETDSTFMTNELTKALTKEQNETKAHILFKPTLDQQKKNSELDETLLNGDFVVHYDVKREATAGDIQIVNGYFVHYFAPQEMPAFPKNVIFVIDRSGSMTGRKIEQTRDALLKILQDLRQEDHFSFITFNHKVVEWKSSLLPATEENVANAAALVQTLAARGGTHISGALLAAVGVLDKAEGLPERSVSMIILLTDGQPTSGERNVEVIQENIQKAINGKYALFCLGFGFDVSYKFLEKMALSNGGIARRIYENADAALQLQGFYQEVATPILMQIEMQYPENSIEGLTKNNFKLFFEGSEIIVAEVYGAVLLMVSFLPLQHTSNLTLKEEANVKEKEQVFQNKRYIFGNFIERLWAYLTIQQLLEKAISAQEEDQKALEAQALDLSLQYSFVTPLTSMVVTKPQQQEELANKPTEAGKNSPSETLSMPATVFAGFRWITGTKGENLPFRKSQRSKLSMLLRKSSSSSQ
;
A
#
# COMPACT_ATOMS: atom_id res chain seq x y z
N ILE A 1 -23.89 1.36 29.15
CA ILE A 1 -22.51 1.08 28.69
C ILE A 1 -22.59 0.56 27.26
N GLN A 2 -21.92 1.23 26.35
CA GLN A 2 -21.79 0.77 24.97
C GLN A 2 -20.74 -0.37 24.95
N LYS A 3 -21.09 -1.53 24.38
CA LYS A 3 -20.15 -2.66 24.29
C LYS A 3 -20.04 -3.15 22.84
N THR A 4 -18.84 -3.33 22.34
CA THR A 4 -18.60 -4.07 21.09
C THR A 4 -18.99 -5.52 21.32
N TRP A 5 -20.04 -5.95 20.61
CA TRP A 5 -20.56 -7.31 20.74
C TRP A 5 -19.71 -8.31 19.97
N SER A 6 -19.34 -7.97 18.73
CA SER A 6 -18.46 -8.82 17.93
C SER A 6 -17.51 -7.97 17.08
N LEU A 7 -16.32 -8.51 16.86
CA LEU A 7 -15.32 -8.02 15.91
C LEU A 7 -14.76 -9.24 15.18
N HIS A 8 -15.08 -9.35 13.90
CA HIS A 8 -14.62 -10.44 13.04
C HIS A 8 -13.77 -9.86 11.92
N VAL A 9 -12.63 -10.48 11.67
CA VAL A 9 -11.77 -10.25 10.52
C VAL A 9 -11.76 -11.53 9.70
N ASP A 10 -12.29 -11.48 8.48
CA ASP A 10 -12.24 -12.56 7.50
C ASP A 10 -11.28 -12.14 6.38
N CYS A 11 -10.20 -12.89 6.20
CA CYS A 11 -9.18 -12.61 5.21
C CYS A 11 -8.99 -13.80 4.28
N LYS A 12 -9.08 -13.57 2.98
CA LYS A 12 -8.78 -14.53 1.93
C LYS A 12 -7.58 -14.07 1.13
N VAL A 13 -6.51 -14.83 1.19
CA VAL A 13 -5.31 -14.61 0.37
C VAL A 13 -5.33 -15.62 -0.77
N THR A 14 -5.42 -15.13 -1.99
CA THR A 14 -5.34 -15.96 -3.20
C THR A 14 -4.16 -15.48 -4.01
N SER A 15 -3.15 -16.34 -4.15
CA SER A 15 -1.94 -16.00 -4.92
C SER A 15 -1.38 -14.62 -4.52
N ARG A 16 -1.02 -14.45 -3.25
CA ARG A 16 -0.47 -13.23 -2.63
C ARG A 16 -1.44 -12.03 -2.59
N PHE A 17 -2.60 -12.11 -3.24
CA PHE A 17 -3.57 -11.01 -3.23
C PHE A 17 -4.60 -11.25 -2.12
N ALA A 18 -4.60 -10.37 -1.12
CA ALA A 18 -5.41 -10.47 0.07
C ALA A 18 -6.69 -9.62 -0.06
N HIS A 19 -7.81 -10.22 0.28
CA HIS A 19 -9.12 -9.59 0.40
C HIS A 19 -9.60 -9.75 1.84
N THR A 20 -9.68 -8.65 2.57
CA THR A 20 -9.99 -8.63 4.00
C THR A 20 -11.28 -7.89 4.29
N VAL A 21 -12.17 -8.54 5.03
CA VAL A 21 -13.44 -7.99 5.50
C VAL A 21 -13.40 -7.88 7.02
N ILE A 22 -13.58 -6.67 7.55
CA ILE A 22 -13.68 -6.41 8.99
C ILE A 22 -15.12 -6.06 9.33
N THR A 23 -15.76 -6.91 10.13
CA THR A 23 -17.14 -6.70 10.61
C THR A 23 -17.15 -6.40 12.10
N SER A 24 -17.65 -5.22 12.49
CA SER A 24 -17.82 -4.83 13.90
C SER A 24 -19.30 -4.61 14.22
N ARG A 25 -19.80 -5.25 15.28
CA ARG A 25 -21.16 -5.06 15.77
C ARG A 25 -21.14 -4.41 17.14
N ILE A 26 -21.79 -3.27 17.25
CA ILE A 26 -21.87 -2.47 18.48
C ILE A 26 -23.33 -2.38 18.90
N VAL A 27 -23.57 -2.56 20.22
CA VAL A 27 -24.90 -2.47 20.81
C VAL A 27 -24.92 -1.36 21.83
N ASN A 28 -25.82 -0.40 21.68
CA ASN A 28 -26.10 0.61 22.68
C ASN A 28 -27.10 0.05 23.70
N ARG A 29 -26.66 -0.22 24.92
CA ARG A 29 -27.50 -0.70 26.04
C ARG A 29 -27.92 0.42 27.00
N ALA A 30 -27.60 1.66 26.68
CA ALA A 30 -28.03 2.80 27.47
C ALA A 30 -29.48 3.19 27.10
N ASN A 31 -30.14 3.93 28.01
CA ASN A 31 -31.47 4.48 27.81
C ASN A 31 -31.45 5.81 27.03
N GLU A 32 -30.32 6.19 26.48
CA GLU A 32 -30.07 7.42 25.72
C GLU A 32 -29.30 7.14 24.45
N SER A 33 -29.36 8.02 23.46
CA SER A 33 -28.53 7.94 22.25
C SER A 33 -27.07 8.07 22.61
N ARG A 34 -26.21 7.27 21.93
CA ARG A 34 -24.76 7.32 22.11
C ARG A 34 -24.03 7.19 20.77
N GLU A 35 -22.88 7.82 20.71
CA GLU A 35 -22.00 7.71 19.55
C GLU A 35 -21.31 6.35 19.50
N ALA A 36 -21.44 5.65 18.37
CA ALA A 36 -20.67 4.44 18.06
C ALA A 36 -19.54 4.79 17.10
N THR A 37 -18.35 4.43 17.46
CA THR A 37 -17.13 4.67 16.66
C THR A 37 -16.58 3.37 16.13
N PHE A 38 -16.27 3.34 14.84
CA PHE A 38 -15.51 2.30 14.16
C PHE A 38 -14.18 2.89 13.69
N GLU A 39 -13.09 2.34 14.19
CA GLU A 39 -11.74 2.79 13.89
C GLU A 39 -10.87 1.59 13.56
N VAL A 40 -10.18 1.62 12.41
CA VAL A 40 -9.30 0.57 11.94
C VAL A 40 -8.02 1.20 11.39
N GLU A 41 -6.87 0.62 11.70
CA GLU A 41 -5.59 0.92 11.07
C GLU A 41 -5.36 -0.08 9.95
N LEU A 42 -5.02 0.40 8.75
CA LEU A 42 -4.82 -0.41 7.54
C LEU A 42 -3.36 -0.40 7.12
N PRO A 43 -2.88 -1.48 6.46
CA PRO A 43 -1.60 -1.44 5.76
C PRO A 43 -1.57 -0.34 4.70
N LYS A 44 -0.42 0.31 4.50
CA LYS A 44 -0.28 1.38 3.48
C LYS A 44 -0.50 0.90 2.04
N THR A 45 -0.30 -0.38 1.81
CA THR A 45 -0.52 -1.04 0.53
C THR A 45 -1.98 -1.34 0.27
N ALA A 46 -2.85 -1.25 1.29
CA ALA A 46 -4.25 -1.62 1.17
C ALA A 46 -5.07 -0.54 0.45
N PHE A 47 -5.91 -0.96 -0.50
CA PHE A 47 -6.98 -0.15 -1.06
C PHE A 47 -8.31 -0.56 -0.45
N ILE A 48 -9.01 0.40 0.19
CA ILE A 48 -10.38 0.18 0.65
C ILE A 48 -11.26 0.04 -0.59
N THR A 49 -12.12 -0.99 -0.59
CA THR A 49 -12.97 -1.31 -1.74
C THR A 49 -14.46 -1.22 -1.42
N ASN A 50 -14.82 -1.42 -0.17
CA ASN A 50 -16.20 -1.31 0.27
C ASN A 50 -16.29 -0.90 1.75
N PHE A 51 -17.31 -0.16 2.07
CA PHE A 51 -17.72 0.07 3.45
C PHE A 51 -19.25 0.14 3.51
N SER A 52 -19.83 -0.46 4.52
CA SER A 52 -21.24 -0.32 4.81
C SER A 52 -21.51 -0.18 6.30
N MET A 53 -22.56 0.54 6.61
CA MET A 53 -23.07 0.72 7.95
C MET A 53 -24.53 0.25 7.97
N SER A 54 -24.87 -0.70 8.84
CA SER A 54 -26.26 -1.15 9.02
C SER A 54 -26.75 -0.75 10.41
N ILE A 55 -27.81 0.05 10.47
CA ILE A 55 -28.46 0.50 11.72
C ILE A 55 -29.85 -0.09 11.75
N ASP A 56 -30.13 -0.94 12.74
CA ASP A 56 -31.43 -1.62 12.93
C ASP A 56 -31.98 -2.30 11.67
N GLY A 57 -31.07 -2.81 10.83
CA GLY A 57 -31.40 -3.54 9.59
C GLY A 57 -31.44 -2.68 8.32
N VAL A 58 -31.34 -1.37 8.43
CA VAL A 58 -31.22 -0.47 7.27
C VAL A 58 -29.73 -0.32 6.93
N VAL A 59 -29.37 -0.59 5.67
CA VAL A 59 -27.98 -0.52 5.19
C VAL A 59 -27.70 0.82 4.52
N TYR A 60 -26.64 1.46 4.94
CA TYR A 60 -26.08 2.69 4.38
C TYR A 60 -24.72 2.36 3.75
N PRO A 61 -24.64 2.22 2.42
CA PRO A 61 -23.36 1.93 1.74
C PRO A 61 -22.49 3.17 1.64
N GLY A 62 -21.19 2.96 1.72
CA GLY A 62 -20.21 3.97 1.33
C GLY A 62 -20.14 4.08 -0.20
N ILE A 63 -20.05 5.30 -0.71
CA ILE A 63 -19.95 5.57 -2.15
C ILE A 63 -18.57 6.14 -2.44
N ILE A 64 -17.83 5.51 -3.34
CA ILE A 64 -16.53 5.99 -3.78
C ILE A 64 -16.71 7.01 -4.91
N LYS A 65 -16.12 8.17 -4.74
CA LYS A 65 -16.15 9.30 -5.68
C LYS A 65 -14.77 9.91 -5.82
N GLU A 66 -14.60 10.76 -6.82
CA GLU A 66 -13.45 11.65 -6.88
C GLU A 66 -13.31 12.43 -5.55
N LYS A 67 -12.07 12.64 -5.11
CA LYS A 67 -11.76 13.18 -3.77
C LYS A 67 -12.47 14.51 -3.46
N ALA A 68 -12.50 15.43 -4.43
CA ALA A 68 -13.18 16.72 -4.27
C ALA A 68 -14.70 16.57 -4.17
N ALA A 69 -15.29 15.72 -5.02
CA ALA A 69 -16.74 15.46 -5.01
C ALA A 69 -17.19 14.77 -3.71
N ALA A 70 -16.41 13.81 -3.20
CA ALA A 70 -16.69 13.15 -1.91
C ALA A 70 -16.59 14.13 -0.73
N GLN A 71 -15.61 15.03 -0.73
CA GLN A 71 -15.46 16.07 0.30
C GLN A 71 -16.65 17.02 0.32
N ASN A 72 -17.07 17.52 -0.85
CA ASN A 72 -18.21 18.43 -0.98
C ASN A 72 -19.52 17.78 -0.48
N GLU A 73 -19.74 16.50 -0.76
CA GLU A 73 -20.91 15.77 -0.28
C GLU A 73 -20.89 15.59 1.24
N TYR A 74 -19.71 15.25 1.80
CA TYR A 74 -19.53 15.15 3.24
C TYR A 74 -19.81 16.50 3.93
N ASP A 75 -19.23 17.59 3.43
CA ASP A 75 -19.42 18.93 4.01
C ASP A 75 -20.88 19.39 3.92
N SER A 76 -21.56 19.07 2.81
CA SER A 76 -22.99 19.33 2.64
C SER A 76 -23.83 18.53 3.65
N ALA A 77 -23.57 17.25 3.83
CA ALA A 77 -24.29 16.41 4.79
C ALA A 77 -24.08 16.90 6.24
N VAL A 78 -22.86 17.24 6.61
CA VAL A 78 -22.54 17.77 7.94
C VAL A 78 -23.21 19.12 8.17
N SER A 79 -23.23 20.03 7.18
CA SER A 79 -23.90 21.33 7.28
C SER A 79 -25.41 21.22 7.47
N GLN A 80 -26.02 20.12 6.97
CA GLN A 80 -27.43 19.79 7.16
C GLN A 80 -27.70 19.02 8.47
N GLY A 81 -26.70 18.83 9.33
CA GLY A 81 -26.83 18.09 10.59
C GLY A 81 -26.95 16.57 10.43
N GLN A 82 -26.63 16.03 9.26
CA GLN A 82 -26.65 14.59 9.01
C GLN A 82 -25.41 13.92 9.57
N SER A 83 -25.55 12.68 10.06
CA SER A 83 -24.40 11.84 10.38
C SER A 83 -23.72 11.41 9.09
N ALA A 84 -22.46 11.78 8.92
CA ALA A 84 -21.68 11.44 7.73
C ALA A 84 -20.27 10.96 8.12
N GLY A 85 -19.71 10.07 7.32
CA GLY A 85 -18.31 9.64 7.40
C GLY A 85 -17.61 9.92 6.08
N LEU A 86 -16.34 10.33 6.14
CA LEU A 86 -15.49 10.52 4.99
C LEU A 86 -14.19 9.75 5.17
N VAL A 87 -13.91 8.89 4.20
CA VAL A 87 -12.68 8.09 4.14
C VAL A 87 -11.78 8.69 3.11
N LYS A 88 -10.57 9.05 3.51
CA LYS A 88 -9.51 9.54 2.61
C LYS A 88 -8.16 8.99 3.04
N ILE A 89 -7.34 8.73 2.03
CA ILE A 89 -5.92 8.42 2.23
C ILE A 89 -5.18 9.71 2.59
N THR A 90 -4.43 9.71 3.68
CA THR A 90 -3.62 10.83 4.14
C THR A 90 -2.15 10.46 4.20
N ASP A 91 -1.27 11.34 3.69
CA ASP A 91 0.19 11.13 3.60
C ASP A 91 0.92 10.94 4.95
N ARG A 92 0.25 11.10 6.10
CA ARG A 92 0.94 11.35 7.38
C ARG A 92 0.92 10.23 8.41
N LYS A 93 0.06 9.20 8.26
CA LYS A 93 -0.01 8.07 9.22
C LYS A 93 -0.35 6.78 8.48
N LEU A 94 -0.19 5.63 9.14
CA LEU A 94 -0.92 4.41 8.85
C LEU A 94 -2.36 4.82 8.56
N GLU A 95 -2.91 4.38 7.43
CA GLU A 95 -4.22 4.84 7.01
C GLU A 95 -5.25 4.47 8.06
N GLN A 96 -5.71 5.47 8.81
CA GLN A 96 -6.74 5.30 9.81
C GLN A 96 -8.09 5.49 9.16
N PHE A 97 -8.86 4.43 9.14
CA PHE A 97 -10.27 4.50 8.82
C PHE A 97 -11.05 4.83 10.08
N HIS A 98 -11.80 5.92 10.08
CA HIS A 98 -12.60 6.36 11.20
C HIS A 98 -14.01 6.76 10.76
N VAL A 99 -15.03 6.15 11.36
CA VAL A 99 -16.42 6.52 11.19
C VAL A 99 -17.11 6.54 12.54
N SER A 100 -17.86 7.62 12.82
CA SER A 100 -18.69 7.75 13.99
C SER A 100 -20.16 7.95 13.60
N VAL A 101 -21.06 7.35 14.36
CA VAL A 101 -22.50 7.50 14.16
C VAL A 101 -23.23 7.50 15.49
N SER A 102 -24.22 8.39 15.65
CA SER A 102 -25.14 8.37 16.80
C SER A 102 -26.17 7.25 16.64
N ILE A 103 -26.24 6.36 17.62
CA ILE A 103 -27.23 5.26 17.66
C ILE A 103 -28.20 5.46 18.83
N ALA A 104 -29.48 5.27 18.57
CA ALA A 104 -30.55 5.42 19.56
C ALA A 104 -30.40 4.46 20.75
N ALA A 105 -31.14 4.71 21.83
CA ALA A 105 -31.23 3.81 22.97
C ALA A 105 -31.66 2.41 22.53
N ALA A 106 -31.06 1.38 23.09
CA ALA A 106 -31.29 -0.04 22.80
C ALA A 106 -31.07 -0.51 21.34
N SER A 107 -30.56 0.36 20.48
CA SER A 107 -30.27 0.05 19.05
C SER A 107 -28.91 -0.58 18.86
N LYS A 108 -28.71 -1.14 17.66
CA LYS A 108 -27.45 -1.78 17.23
C LYS A 108 -26.96 -1.23 15.89
N VAL A 109 -25.66 -1.17 15.73
CA VAL A 109 -25.02 -0.87 14.45
C VAL A 109 -24.03 -1.97 14.08
N THR A 110 -23.98 -2.31 12.81
CA THR A 110 -22.95 -3.16 12.20
C THR A 110 -22.17 -2.32 11.21
N PHE A 111 -20.86 -2.29 11.38
CA PHE A 111 -19.92 -1.74 10.40
C PHE A 111 -19.24 -2.89 9.67
N GLU A 112 -19.10 -2.77 8.37
CA GLU A 112 -18.38 -3.70 7.53
C GLU A 112 -17.45 -2.92 6.60
N LEU A 113 -16.14 -3.21 6.69
CA LEU A 113 -15.10 -2.61 5.89
C LEU A 113 -14.40 -3.69 5.09
N THR A 114 -14.26 -3.48 3.78
CA THR A 114 -13.47 -4.36 2.91
C THR A 114 -12.29 -3.62 2.34
N TYR A 115 -11.12 -4.25 2.37
CA TYR A 115 -9.93 -3.75 1.69
C TYR A 115 -9.16 -4.89 1.01
N GLU A 116 -8.38 -4.53 0.01
CA GLU A 116 -7.56 -5.45 -0.77
C GLU A 116 -6.11 -4.96 -0.81
N GLU A 117 -5.17 -5.90 -0.77
CA GLU A 117 -3.75 -5.61 -0.87
C GLU A 117 -2.97 -6.74 -1.55
N LEU A 118 -1.92 -6.37 -2.26
CA LEU A 118 -0.92 -7.32 -2.74
C LEU A 118 0.18 -7.48 -1.69
N LEU A 119 0.31 -8.69 -1.15
CA LEU A 119 1.40 -9.02 -0.23
C LEU A 119 2.72 -9.05 -0.99
N LYS A 120 3.66 -8.19 -0.60
CA LYS A 120 4.98 -8.12 -1.22
C LYS A 120 5.93 -9.11 -0.57
N ARG A 121 6.69 -9.83 -1.39
CA ARG A 121 7.75 -10.70 -0.90
C ARG A 121 8.95 -9.85 -0.49
N GLN A 122 9.35 -9.97 0.76
CA GLN A 122 10.51 -9.27 1.32
C GLN A 122 11.31 -10.25 2.17
N LEU A 123 12.62 -10.26 1.97
CA LEU A 123 13.53 -11.17 2.70
C LEU A 123 13.08 -12.63 2.66
N GLY A 124 12.53 -13.06 1.54
CA GLY A 124 12.12 -14.45 1.31
C GLY A 124 10.77 -14.86 1.88
N LYS A 125 9.93 -13.92 2.32
CA LYS A 125 8.60 -14.20 2.87
C LYS A 125 7.57 -13.14 2.50
N TYR A 126 6.30 -13.54 2.45
CA TYR A 126 5.15 -12.64 2.42
C TYR A 126 4.68 -12.37 3.84
N GLU A 127 4.21 -11.17 4.08
CA GLU A 127 3.67 -10.74 5.36
C GLU A 127 2.23 -10.26 5.19
N LEU A 128 1.30 -10.90 5.90
CA LEU A 128 -0.06 -10.42 6.09
C LEU A 128 -0.14 -9.79 7.49
N LEU A 129 -0.39 -8.49 7.55
CA LEU A 129 -0.45 -7.71 8.78
C LEU A 129 -1.89 -7.28 9.07
N ILE A 130 -2.45 -7.74 10.20
CA ILE A 130 -3.76 -7.33 10.71
C ILE A 130 -3.58 -6.55 12.00
N LYS A 131 -3.96 -5.29 12.01
CA LYS A 131 -3.95 -4.43 13.20
C LYS A 131 -5.12 -4.74 14.12
N VAL A 132 -4.86 -5.04 15.37
CA VAL A 132 -5.85 -5.46 16.37
C VAL A 132 -5.84 -4.48 17.54
N ARG A 133 -6.87 -3.62 17.64
CA ARG A 133 -6.97 -2.61 18.73
C ARG A 133 -8.41 -2.39 19.19
N PRO A 134 -9.10 -3.42 19.68
CA PRO A 134 -10.46 -3.26 20.18
C PRO A 134 -10.47 -2.62 21.56
N LYS A 135 -10.30 -1.36 21.75
CA LYS A 135 -10.22 -0.58 23.01
C LYS A 135 -10.97 -1.15 24.25
N GLN A 136 -11.64 -2.29 24.13
CA GLN A 136 -12.41 -2.99 25.17
C GLN A 136 -12.48 -4.51 24.91
N LEU A 137 -12.95 -5.27 25.88
CA LEU A 137 -13.25 -6.69 25.72
C LEU A 137 -14.37 -6.92 24.68
N VAL A 138 -14.16 -7.85 23.77
CA VAL A 138 -15.10 -8.19 22.69
C VAL A 138 -15.68 -9.58 22.93
N LYS A 139 -17.03 -9.68 23.05
CA LYS A 139 -17.68 -10.96 23.37
C LYS A 139 -17.44 -12.04 22.32
N HIS A 140 -17.44 -11.66 21.05
CA HIS A 140 -17.17 -12.55 19.93
C HIS A 140 -16.06 -11.94 19.07
N PHE A 141 -14.82 -12.22 19.44
CA PHE A 141 -13.64 -11.83 18.67
C PHE A 141 -13.19 -13.01 17.82
N GLN A 142 -12.87 -12.75 16.54
CA GLN A 142 -12.36 -13.77 15.64
C GLN A 142 -11.53 -13.13 14.53
N ILE A 143 -10.37 -13.73 14.26
CA ILE A 143 -9.60 -13.54 13.03
C ILE A 143 -9.60 -14.87 12.31
N ASP A 144 -10.02 -14.88 11.04
CA ASP A 144 -10.16 -16.04 10.19
C ASP A 144 -9.42 -15.80 8.87
N VAL A 145 -8.30 -16.50 8.67
CA VAL A 145 -7.43 -16.31 7.50
C VAL A 145 -7.39 -17.58 6.68
N HIS A 146 -7.78 -17.47 5.42
CA HIS A 146 -7.69 -18.53 4.42
C HIS A 146 -6.65 -18.18 3.36
N ILE A 147 -5.62 -18.99 3.20
CA ILE A 147 -4.58 -18.82 2.19
C ILE A 147 -4.69 -19.92 1.15
N PHE A 148 -4.66 -19.53 -0.11
CA PHE A 148 -4.60 -20.46 -1.24
C PHE A 148 -3.45 -20.06 -2.19
N GLU A 149 -2.48 -20.96 -2.31
CA GLU A 149 -1.31 -20.81 -3.17
C GLU A 149 -1.17 -22.03 -4.08
N PRO A 150 -1.50 -21.90 -5.38
CA PRO A 150 -1.45 -23.03 -6.33
C PRO A 150 -0.10 -23.73 -6.40
N GLN A 151 1.00 -22.97 -6.26
CA GLN A 151 2.37 -23.49 -6.26
C GLN A 151 2.70 -24.36 -5.03
N GLY A 152 1.90 -24.25 -3.97
CA GLY A 152 2.14 -24.85 -2.67
C GLY A 152 2.80 -23.90 -1.68
N ILE A 153 2.48 -24.09 -0.41
CA ILE A 153 3.00 -23.32 0.71
C ILE A 153 4.27 -23.99 1.24
N ARG A 154 5.40 -23.26 1.25
CA ARG A 154 6.70 -23.77 1.71
C ARG A 154 6.81 -23.76 3.23
N PHE A 155 6.41 -22.66 3.86
CA PHE A 155 6.30 -22.53 5.31
C PHE A 155 5.16 -21.57 5.67
N LEU A 156 4.69 -21.67 6.92
CA LEU A 156 3.65 -20.82 7.48
C LEU A 156 3.92 -20.58 8.96
N GLU A 157 4.09 -19.31 9.33
CA GLU A 157 4.33 -18.87 10.70
C GLU A 157 3.32 -17.79 11.08
N THR A 158 2.96 -17.76 12.35
CA THR A 158 2.11 -16.70 12.91
C THR A 158 2.84 -16.08 14.07
N ASP A 159 2.93 -14.77 14.05
CA ASP A 159 3.47 -13.97 15.14
C ASP A 159 2.45 -12.92 15.58
N SER A 160 2.60 -12.40 16.77
CA SER A 160 1.73 -11.35 17.27
C SER A 160 2.37 -10.63 18.45
N THR A 161 2.36 -9.31 18.41
CA THR A 161 2.96 -8.49 19.45
C THR A 161 2.24 -8.56 20.80
N PHE A 162 0.99 -9.08 20.82
CA PHE A 162 0.17 -9.24 22.03
C PHE A 162 -0.01 -10.69 22.47
N MET A 163 0.64 -11.66 21.80
CA MET A 163 0.42 -13.08 22.05
C MET A 163 1.00 -13.49 23.40
N THR A 164 0.18 -14.11 24.23
CA THR A 164 0.55 -14.75 25.50
C THR A 164 0.33 -16.26 25.41
N ASN A 165 0.87 -17.01 26.38
CA ASN A 165 0.64 -18.47 26.44
C ASN A 165 -0.85 -18.84 26.47
N GLU A 166 -1.69 -18.03 27.10
CA GLU A 166 -3.13 -18.25 27.15
C GLU A 166 -3.82 -17.92 25.81
N LEU A 167 -3.42 -16.84 25.15
CA LEU A 167 -3.94 -16.46 23.84
C LEU A 167 -3.49 -17.44 22.75
N THR A 168 -2.31 -18.03 22.86
CA THR A 168 -1.84 -19.07 21.94
C THR A 168 -2.77 -20.28 21.90
N LYS A 169 -3.45 -20.62 23.00
CA LYS A 169 -4.45 -21.70 23.05
C LYS A 169 -5.70 -21.42 22.19
N ALA A 170 -5.97 -20.15 21.88
CA ALA A 170 -7.07 -19.72 21.04
C ALA A 170 -6.72 -19.67 19.54
N LEU A 171 -5.47 -20.01 19.20
CA LEU A 171 -4.97 -20.04 17.82
C LEU A 171 -4.94 -21.48 17.31
N THR A 172 -5.62 -21.71 16.18
CA THR A 172 -5.54 -22.98 15.44
C THR A 172 -4.97 -22.73 14.06
N LYS A 173 -4.13 -23.65 13.58
CA LYS A 173 -3.52 -23.60 12.25
C LYS A 173 -3.68 -24.97 11.58
N GLU A 174 -4.26 -24.97 10.40
CA GLU A 174 -4.38 -26.13 9.53
C GLU A 174 -3.71 -25.80 8.20
N GLN A 175 -2.83 -26.64 7.73
CA GLN A 175 -2.12 -26.46 6.48
C GLN A 175 -2.05 -27.77 5.72
N ASN A 176 -2.31 -27.69 4.41
CA ASN A 176 -1.93 -28.72 3.45
C ASN A 176 -0.99 -28.12 2.39
N GLU A 177 -0.74 -28.83 1.30
CA GLU A 177 0.23 -28.42 0.30
C GLU A 177 -0.07 -27.03 -0.30
N THR A 178 -1.33 -26.72 -0.64
CA THR A 178 -1.72 -25.50 -1.34
C THR A 178 -2.61 -24.56 -0.53
N LYS A 179 -3.08 -25.00 0.65
CA LYS A 179 -4.06 -24.26 1.45
C LYS A 179 -3.64 -24.17 2.89
N ALA A 180 -3.92 -23.04 3.50
CA ALA A 180 -3.80 -22.86 4.94
C ALA A 180 -5.05 -22.18 5.50
N HIS A 181 -5.41 -22.57 6.72
CA HIS A 181 -6.47 -21.96 7.50
C HIS A 181 -5.93 -21.62 8.88
N ILE A 182 -6.03 -20.36 9.26
CA ILE A 182 -5.58 -19.82 10.54
C ILE A 182 -6.80 -19.20 11.21
N LEU A 183 -7.16 -19.73 12.37
CA LEU A 183 -8.28 -19.21 13.16
C LEU A 183 -7.78 -18.80 14.54
N PHE A 184 -7.96 -17.51 14.89
CA PHE A 184 -7.70 -16.98 16.21
C PHE A 184 -9.01 -16.50 16.84
N LYS A 185 -9.45 -17.20 17.93
CA LYS A 185 -10.77 -16.99 18.55
C LYS A 185 -10.69 -17.05 20.07
N PRO A 186 -10.14 -16.02 20.73
CA PRO A 186 -10.00 -15.99 22.17
C PRO A 186 -11.34 -15.78 22.90
N THR A 187 -11.52 -16.48 24.01
CA THR A 187 -12.62 -16.25 24.95
C THR A 187 -12.45 -14.91 25.66
N LEU A 188 -13.51 -14.43 26.32
CA LEU A 188 -13.43 -13.18 27.11
C LEU A 188 -12.35 -13.24 28.20
N ASP A 189 -12.20 -14.41 28.87
CA ASP A 189 -11.21 -14.54 29.93
C ASP A 189 -9.77 -14.55 29.40
N GLN A 190 -9.53 -15.14 28.23
CA GLN A 190 -8.23 -15.08 27.56
C GLN A 190 -7.87 -13.67 27.08
N GLN A 191 -8.87 -12.81 26.81
CA GLN A 191 -8.64 -11.42 26.39
C GLN A 191 -8.26 -10.48 27.54
N LYS A 192 -8.58 -10.85 28.79
CA LYS A 192 -8.34 -9.98 29.96
C LYS A 192 -6.86 -9.84 30.27
N LYS A 193 -6.42 -8.60 30.49
CA LYS A 193 -5.07 -8.30 30.96
C LYS A 193 -4.87 -8.71 32.44
N ASN A 194 -5.92 -8.58 33.23
CA ASN A 194 -5.99 -8.98 34.63
C ASN A 194 -7.42 -9.45 34.91
N SER A 195 -7.60 -10.45 35.83
CA SER A 195 -8.91 -10.98 36.22
C SER A 195 -9.86 -9.93 36.80
N GLU A 196 -9.33 -8.84 37.37
CA GLU A 196 -10.09 -7.78 38.04
C GLU A 196 -10.41 -6.58 37.13
N LEU A 197 -9.74 -6.44 36.00
CA LEU A 197 -9.89 -5.30 35.08
C LEU A 197 -10.60 -5.70 33.79
N ASP A 198 -11.50 -4.85 33.32
CA ASP A 198 -12.13 -4.98 31.98
C ASP A 198 -11.21 -4.49 30.83
N GLU A 199 -9.87 -4.50 31.05
CA GLU A 199 -8.87 -4.16 30.03
C GLU A 199 -8.54 -5.37 29.16
N THR A 200 -8.44 -5.13 27.85
CA THR A 200 -8.08 -6.18 26.88
C THR A 200 -6.58 -6.26 26.63
N LEU A 201 -6.06 -7.51 26.49
CA LEU A 201 -4.71 -7.79 25.98
C LEU A 201 -4.61 -7.57 24.46
N LEU A 202 -5.72 -7.59 23.74
CA LEU A 202 -5.75 -7.48 22.27
C LEU A 202 -5.40 -6.05 21.84
N ASN A 203 -4.11 -5.73 21.84
CA ASN A 203 -3.60 -4.43 21.41
C ASN A 203 -2.24 -4.57 20.73
N GLY A 204 -2.25 -4.66 19.40
CA GLY A 204 -1.03 -4.79 18.62
C GLY A 204 -1.26 -5.38 17.24
N ASP A 205 -0.27 -6.09 16.77
CA ASP A 205 -0.20 -6.63 15.42
C ASP A 205 -0.38 -8.15 15.43
N PHE A 206 -1.28 -8.65 14.59
CA PHE A 206 -1.40 -10.07 14.26
C PHE A 206 -0.78 -10.26 12.87
N VAL A 207 0.30 -11.04 12.81
CA VAL A 207 1.12 -11.19 11.61
C VAL A 207 1.13 -12.64 11.17
N VAL A 208 0.93 -12.86 9.88
CA VAL A 208 1.12 -14.16 9.24
C VAL A 208 2.25 -14.03 8.23
N HIS A 209 3.31 -14.82 8.44
CA HIS A 209 4.40 -14.98 7.50
C HIS A 209 4.27 -16.30 6.76
N TYR A 210 4.44 -16.27 5.45
CA TYR A 210 4.51 -17.49 4.66
C TYR A 210 5.38 -17.30 3.42
N ASP A 211 5.78 -18.37 2.78
CA ASP A 211 6.39 -18.37 1.45
C ASP A 211 5.85 -19.53 0.64
N VAL A 212 5.99 -19.47 -0.68
CA VAL A 212 5.52 -20.52 -1.60
C VAL A 212 6.67 -21.38 -2.10
N LYS A 213 6.36 -22.59 -2.55
CA LYS A 213 7.29 -23.43 -3.28
C LYS A 213 7.59 -22.79 -4.63
N ARG A 214 8.83 -22.85 -5.08
CA ARG A 214 9.26 -22.32 -6.38
C ARG A 214 10.13 -23.34 -7.07
N GLU A 215 9.91 -23.51 -8.36
CA GLU A 215 10.83 -24.21 -9.23
C GLU A 215 11.87 -23.22 -9.77
N ALA A 216 13.07 -23.71 -10.11
CA ALA A 216 14.16 -22.89 -10.66
C ALA A 216 13.90 -22.54 -12.14
N THR A 217 12.74 -22.00 -12.47
CA THR A 217 12.25 -21.73 -13.82
C THR A 217 11.96 -20.24 -14.04
N ALA A 218 11.30 -19.96 -15.15
CA ALA A 218 10.85 -18.62 -15.53
C ALA A 218 9.84 -17.95 -14.55
N GLY A 219 9.42 -18.65 -13.51
CA GLY A 219 8.43 -18.18 -12.55
C GLY A 219 7.08 -18.86 -12.71
N ASP A 220 6.05 -18.38 -12.03
CA ASP A 220 4.68 -18.93 -12.08
C ASP A 220 3.74 -18.00 -12.83
N ILE A 221 3.00 -18.59 -13.79
CA ILE A 221 1.99 -17.87 -14.55
C ILE A 221 0.62 -18.41 -14.20
N GLN A 222 -0.27 -17.52 -13.79
CA GLN A 222 -1.65 -17.84 -13.47
C GLN A 222 -2.58 -17.08 -14.41
N ILE A 223 -3.61 -17.78 -14.90
CA ILE A 223 -4.55 -17.25 -15.88
C ILE A 223 -5.97 -17.48 -15.38
N VAL A 224 -6.77 -16.43 -15.33
CA VAL A 224 -8.20 -16.50 -14.95
C VAL A 224 -8.99 -15.43 -15.70
N ASN A 225 -10.10 -15.83 -16.32
CA ASN A 225 -11.09 -14.93 -16.94
C ASN A 225 -10.49 -13.91 -17.94
N GLY A 226 -9.50 -14.29 -18.72
CA GLY A 226 -8.88 -13.41 -19.70
C GLY A 226 -7.86 -12.42 -19.13
N TYR A 227 -7.36 -12.66 -17.93
CA TYR A 227 -6.23 -11.97 -17.33
C TYR A 227 -5.17 -12.97 -16.96
N PHE A 228 -3.89 -12.56 -17.04
CA PHE A 228 -2.80 -13.34 -16.47
C PHE A 228 -2.01 -12.53 -15.45
N VAL A 229 -1.34 -13.23 -14.56
CA VAL A 229 -0.32 -12.69 -13.68
C VAL A 229 0.90 -13.60 -13.71
N HIS A 230 2.07 -13.00 -13.83
CA HIS A 230 3.36 -13.66 -13.82
C HIS A 230 4.12 -13.26 -12.54
N TYR A 231 4.42 -14.25 -11.71
CA TYR A 231 5.21 -14.12 -10.49
C TYR A 231 6.62 -14.63 -10.76
N PHE A 232 7.61 -13.75 -10.70
CA PHE A 232 9.00 -14.06 -10.97
C PHE A 232 9.87 -13.81 -9.74
N ALA A 233 10.42 -14.88 -9.16
CA ALA A 233 11.33 -14.85 -8.02
C ALA A 233 12.32 -16.01 -8.12
N PRO A 234 13.35 -15.90 -8.97
CA PRO A 234 14.35 -16.95 -9.17
C PRO A 234 15.10 -17.24 -7.87
N GLN A 235 15.47 -18.51 -7.68
CA GLN A 235 16.23 -19.00 -6.54
C GLN A 235 17.67 -19.34 -6.96
N GLU A 236 18.57 -19.42 -5.96
CA GLU A 236 19.95 -19.88 -6.14
C GLU A 236 20.77 -19.10 -7.18
N MET A 237 20.42 -17.82 -7.38
CA MET A 237 21.20 -16.94 -8.24
C MET A 237 22.39 -16.37 -7.48
N PRO A 238 23.60 -16.33 -8.08
CA PRO A 238 24.74 -15.70 -7.46
C PRO A 238 24.50 -14.18 -7.31
N ALA A 239 24.89 -13.66 -6.15
CA ALA A 239 24.73 -12.25 -5.86
C ALA A 239 25.84 -11.40 -6.51
N PHE A 240 25.47 -10.21 -6.99
CA PHE A 240 26.45 -9.23 -7.45
C PHE A 240 27.16 -8.56 -6.26
N PRO A 241 28.47 -8.26 -6.37
CA PRO A 241 29.10 -7.29 -5.51
C PRO A 241 28.40 -5.94 -5.63
N LYS A 242 28.33 -5.19 -4.54
CA LYS A 242 27.73 -3.84 -4.57
C LYS A 242 28.74 -2.76 -4.20
N ASN A 243 28.56 -1.60 -4.79
CA ASN A 243 29.30 -0.39 -4.53
C ASN A 243 28.33 0.61 -3.89
N VAL A 244 28.44 0.84 -2.59
CA VAL A 244 27.45 1.61 -1.84
C VAL A 244 28.04 2.90 -1.30
N ILE A 245 27.40 4.03 -1.58
CA ILE A 245 27.70 5.28 -0.88
C ILE A 245 26.54 5.60 0.07
N PHE A 246 26.88 5.66 1.36
CA PHE A 246 25.98 6.11 2.40
C PHE A 246 26.09 7.64 2.53
N VAL A 247 24.99 8.34 2.24
CA VAL A 247 24.89 9.81 2.33
C VAL A 247 24.07 10.15 3.57
N ILE A 248 24.73 10.64 4.61
CA ILE A 248 24.16 10.75 5.95
C ILE A 248 23.98 12.21 6.34
N ASP A 249 22.73 12.59 6.55
CA ASP A 249 22.35 13.89 7.11
C ASP A 249 22.76 13.96 8.58
N ARG A 250 23.51 15.03 8.91
CA ARG A 250 23.85 15.41 10.28
C ARG A 250 23.49 16.86 10.54
N SER A 251 22.40 17.34 9.95
CA SER A 251 21.82 18.65 10.24
C SER A 251 21.28 18.74 11.67
N GLY A 252 20.94 19.94 12.12
CA GLY A 252 20.47 20.18 13.48
C GLY A 252 19.18 19.44 13.82
N SER A 253 18.30 19.18 12.85
CA SER A 253 17.05 18.43 13.01
C SER A 253 17.25 16.94 13.34
N MET A 254 18.42 16.38 12.99
CA MET A 254 18.80 15.00 13.35
C MET A 254 19.22 14.84 14.82
N THR A 255 19.19 15.89 15.65
CA THR A 255 19.66 15.85 17.05
C THR A 255 18.84 14.88 17.90
N GLY A 256 19.49 14.22 18.87
CA GLY A 256 18.89 13.29 19.83
C GLY A 256 18.74 11.89 19.23
N ARG A 257 17.56 11.29 19.41
CA ARG A 257 17.32 9.89 19.05
C ARG A 257 17.57 9.58 17.56
N LYS A 258 17.29 10.52 16.64
CA LYS A 258 17.46 10.28 15.20
C LYS A 258 18.92 9.94 14.86
N ILE A 259 19.88 10.75 15.30
CA ILE A 259 21.30 10.50 15.02
C ILE A 259 21.83 9.28 15.78
N GLU A 260 21.32 9.00 17.00
CA GLU A 260 21.67 7.81 17.77
C GLU A 260 21.21 6.54 17.04
N GLN A 261 19.94 6.47 16.65
CA GLN A 261 19.37 5.36 15.89
C GLN A 261 20.04 5.18 14.52
N THR A 262 20.44 6.28 13.89
CA THR A 262 21.24 6.24 12.64
C THR A 262 22.60 5.59 12.88
N ARG A 263 23.32 5.95 13.95
CA ARG A 263 24.60 5.31 14.31
C ARG A 263 24.42 3.82 14.57
N ASP A 264 23.43 3.44 15.37
CA ASP A 264 23.16 2.04 15.72
C ASP A 264 22.86 1.20 14.48
N ALA A 265 22.06 1.73 13.56
CA ALA A 265 21.74 1.06 12.31
C ALA A 265 22.96 0.93 11.39
N LEU A 266 23.73 2.01 11.22
CA LEU A 266 24.91 1.98 10.37
C LEU A 266 26.00 1.01 10.88
N LEU A 267 26.16 0.90 12.20
CA LEU A 267 27.08 -0.09 12.79
C LEU A 267 26.66 -1.53 12.47
N LYS A 268 25.36 -1.83 12.46
CA LYS A 268 24.84 -3.13 12.04
C LYS A 268 24.99 -3.35 10.54
N ILE A 269 24.64 -2.35 9.72
CA ILE A 269 24.77 -2.40 8.26
C ILE A 269 26.23 -2.64 7.83
N LEU A 270 27.20 -2.05 8.52
CA LEU A 270 28.62 -2.28 8.26
C LEU A 270 29.04 -3.73 8.49
N GLN A 271 28.38 -4.45 9.41
CA GLN A 271 28.63 -5.88 9.66
C GLN A 271 27.99 -6.77 8.58
N ASP A 272 26.97 -6.28 7.88
CA ASP A 272 26.27 -6.99 6.80
C ASP A 272 26.95 -6.80 5.42
N LEU A 273 28.04 -6.00 5.33
CA LEU A 273 28.82 -5.84 4.11
C LEU A 273 29.67 -7.10 3.84
N ARG A 274 29.67 -7.57 2.59
CA ARG A 274 30.49 -8.72 2.16
C ARG A 274 31.87 -8.25 1.73
N GLN A 275 32.87 -9.10 1.81
CA GLN A 275 34.27 -8.76 1.47
C GLN A 275 34.45 -8.26 0.03
N GLU A 276 33.62 -8.75 -0.90
CA GLU A 276 33.63 -8.31 -2.30
C GLU A 276 32.94 -6.96 -2.53
N ASP A 277 32.21 -6.43 -1.53
CA ASP A 277 31.54 -5.14 -1.63
C ASP A 277 32.54 -3.98 -1.47
N HIS A 278 32.18 -2.84 -2.07
CA HIS A 278 32.91 -1.58 -1.91
C HIS A 278 31.97 -0.52 -1.33
N PHE A 279 32.47 0.33 -0.46
CA PHE A 279 31.65 1.33 0.18
C PHE A 279 32.40 2.62 0.51
N SER A 280 31.67 3.70 0.71
CA SER A 280 32.17 4.96 1.27
C SER A 280 31.04 5.71 1.99
N PHE A 281 31.41 6.78 2.71
CA PHE A 281 30.48 7.65 3.41
C PHE A 281 30.62 9.10 2.95
N ILE A 282 29.50 9.76 2.77
CA ILE A 282 29.40 11.21 2.67
C ILE A 282 28.52 11.68 3.81
N THR A 283 29.04 12.53 4.67
CA THR A 283 28.27 13.14 5.74
C THR A 283 28.02 14.61 5.42
N PHE A 284 26.84 15.10 5.66
CA PHE A 284 26.53 16.48 5.33
C PHE A 284 25.68 17.20 6.39
N ASN A 285 25.84 18.51 6.42
CA ASN A 285 25.00 19.48 7.05
C ASN A 285 24.98 20.72 6.10
N HIS A 286 25.34 21.92 6.54
CA HIS A 286 25.63 23.05 5.64
C HIS A 286 26.96 22.87 4.86
N LYS A 287 27.76 21.86 5.22
CA LYS A 287 28.99 21.44 4.54
C LYS A 287 28.90 19.96 4.18
N VAL A 288 29.45 19.60 3.04
CA VAL A 288 29.59 18.23 2.59
C VAL A 288 31.00 17.73 2.94
N VAL A 289 31.10 16.56 3.51
CA VAL A 289 32.35 15.92 3.92
C VAL A 289 32.40 14.51 3.36
N GLU A 290 33.32 14.26 2.45
CA GLU A 290 33.64 12.93 1.95
C GLU A 290 34.57 12.25 2.97
N TRP A 291 34.24 11.02 3.37
CA TRP A 291 35.11 10.22 4.23
C TRP A 291 36.40 9.81 3.51
N LYS A 292 36.26 9.38 2.28
CA LYS A 292 37.33 9.02 1.37
C LYS A 292 37.03 9.53 -0.03
N SER A 293 38.07 9.80 -0.82
CA SER A 293 37.96 10.27 -2.21
C SER A 293 37.51 9.19 -3.20
N SER A 294 37.55 7.91 -2.78
CA SER A 294 37.13 6.75 -3.56
C SER A 294 36.39 5.73 -2.67
N LEU A 295 35.77 4.74 -3.30
CA LEU A 295 35.22 3.59 -2.62
C LEU A 295 36.33 2.69 -2.07
N LEU A 296 36.12 2.12 -0.90
CA LEU A 296 37.04 1.15 -0.28
C LEU A 296 36.40 -0.24 -0.27
N PRO A 297 37.20 -1.32 -0.46
CA PRO A 297 36.69 -2.68 -0.26
C PRO A 297 36.30 -2.90 1.20
N ALA A 298 35.28 -3.72 1.45
CA ALA A 298 34.75 -3.99 2.78
C ALA A 298 35.62 -4.99 3.57
N THR A 299 36.91 -4.66 3.71
CA THR A 299 37.84 -5.40 4.59
C THR A 299 37.52 -5.11 6.05
N GLU A 300 37.90 -6.00 6.96
CA GLU A 300 37.74 -5.81 8.41
C GLU A 300 38.33 -4.47 8.89
N GLU A 301 39.51 -4.08 8.37
CA GLU A 301 40.15 -2.81 8.69
C GLU A 301 39.32 -1.61 8.24
N ASN A 302 38.84 -1.62 6.99
CA ASN A 302 38.02 -0.52 6.45
C ASN A 302 36.67 -0.42 7.15
N VAL A 303 36.04 -1.55 7.47
CA VAL A 303 34.79 -1.61 8.26
C VAL A 303 35.01 -1.05 9.67
N ALA A 304 36.13 -1.42 10.34
CA ALA A 304 36.47 -0.87 11.66
C ALA A 304 36.71 0.65 11.61
N ASN A 305 37.42 1.13 10.59
CA ASN A 305 37.65 2.57 10.39
C ASN A 305 36.34 3.33 10.12
N ALA A 306 35.41 2.74 9.36
CA ALA A 306 34.09 3.30 9.13
C ALA A 306 33.23 3.30 10.40
N ALA A 307 33.28 2.24 11.19
CA ALA A 307 32.58 2.16 12.47
C ALA A 307 33.06 3.27 13.44
N ALA A 308 34.37 3.54 13.48
CA ALA A 308 34.91 4.64 14.25
C ALA A 308 34.36 6.01 13.77
N LEU A 309 34.27 6.24 12.44
CA LEU A 309 33.64 7.43 11.88
C LEU A 309 32.16 7.54 12.33
N VAL A 310 31.40 6.46 12.17
CA VAL A 310 29.96 6.43 12.51
C VAL A 310 29.72 6.79 13.98
N GLN A 311 30.56 6.32 14.90
CA GLN A 311 30.47 6.66 16.32
C GLN A 311 30.68 8.16 16.59
N THR A 312 31.40 8.88 15.73
CA THR A 312 31.64 10.33 15.87
C THR A 312 30.56 11.20 15.27
N LEU A 313 29.55 10.64 14.59
CA LEU A 313 28.48 11.41 13.95
C LEU A 313 27.73 12.24 15.00
N ALA A 314 27.68 13.55 14.78
CA ALA A 314 26.97 14.50 15.63
C ALA A 314 26.15 15.48 14.78
N ALA A 315 24.92 15.72 15.19
CA ALA A 315 23.98 16.57 14.46
C ALA A 315 24.22 18.05 14.76
N ARG A 316 24.31 18.87 13.70
CA ARG A 316 24.43 20.35 13.78
C ARG A 316 24.34 21.02 12.41
N GLY A 317 23.86 22.27 12.39
CA GLY A 317 23.87 23.10 11.17
C GLY A 317 22.68 22.87 10.25
N GLY A 318 22.76 23.38 9.01
CA GLY A 318 21.71 23.25 7.99
C GLY A 318 21.82 21.97 7.17
N THR A 319 21.07 21.88 6.05
CA THR A 319 20.86 20.66 5.26
C THR A 319 21.18 20.90 3.79
N HIS A 320 22.35 20.48 3.30
CA HIS A 320 22.83 20.68 1.91
C HIS A 320 22.71 19.38 1.10
N ILE A 321 21.48 18.93 0.83
CA ILE A 321 21.20 17.64 0.14
C ILE A 321 21.80 17.60 -1.25
N SER A 322 21.61 18.69 -2.06
CA SER A 322 22.11 18.76 -3.43
C SER A 322 23.61 18.50 -3.53
N GLY A 323 24.41 19.24 -2.73
CA GLY A 323 25.85 19.06 -2.72
C GLY A 323 26.30 17.67 -2.28
N ALA A 324 25.61 17.08 -1.31
CA ALA A 324 25.93 15.75 -0.81
C ALA A 324 25.68 14.65 -1.87
N LEU A 325 24.57 14.73 -2.59
CA LEU A 325 24.26 13.75 -3.64
C LEU A 325 25.17 13.93 -4.87
N LEU A 326 25.47 15.17 -5.29
CA LEU A 326 26.44 15.42 -6.37
C LEU A 326 27.85 14.93 -6.01
N ALA A 327 28.27 15.07 -4.75
CA ALA A 327 29.53 14.49 -4.28
C ALA A 327 29.50 12.96 -4.35
N ALA A 328 28.38 12.32 -3.97
CA ALA A 328 28.21 10.87 -4.07
C ALA A 328 28.35 10.38 -5.51
N VAL A 329 27.70 11.04 -6.46
CA VAL A 329 27.84 10.74 -7.89
C VAL A 329 29.29 10.94 -8.33
N GLY A 330 29.94 12.03 -7.91
CA GLY A 330 31.34 12.30 -8.25
C GLY A 330 32.32 11.26 -7.73
N VAL A 331 32.08 10.68 -6.54
CA VAL A 331 32.89 9.56 -5.99
C VAL A 331 32.66 8.29 -6.80
N LEU A 332 31.41 7.97 -7.20
CA LEU A 332 31.11 6.80 -8.03
C LEU A 332 31.67 6.93 -9.45
N ASP A 333 31.60 8.11 -10.06
CA ASP A 333 32.12 8.35 -11.42
C ASP A 333 33.65 8.27 -11.50
N LYS A 334 34.33 8.52 -10.37
CA LYS A 334 35.81 8.44 -10.27
C LYS A 334 36.31 7.11 -9.73
N ALA A 335 35.42 6.20 -9.34
CA ALA A 335 35.81 4.95 -8.74
C ALA A 335 36.51 4.04 -9.78
N GLU A 336 37.70 3.61 -9.45
CA GLU A 336 38.53 2.69 -10.26
C GLU A 336 38.67 1.35 -9.53
N GLY A 337 38.91 0.28 -10.29
CA GLY A 337 39.18 -1.04 -9.71
C GLY A 337 37.96 -1.76 -9.12
N LEU A 338 36.74 -1.27 -9.42
CA LEU A 338 35.53 -1.94 -9.00
C LEU A 338 35.35 -3.27 -9.75
N PRO A 339 34.69 -4.27 -9.14
CA PRO A 339 34.36 -5.51 -9.84
C PRO A 339 33.61 -5.25 -11.13
N GLU A 340 34.02 -5.88 -12.23
CA GLU A 340 33.46 -5.65 -13.58
C GLU A 340 31.93 -5.80 -13.65
N ARG A 341 31.37 -6.70 -12.81
CA ARG A 341 29.94 -6.92 -12.68
C ARG A 341 29.49 -6.61 -11.26
N SER A 342 29.36 -5.34 -10.96
CA SER A 342 28.90 -4.87 -9.65
C SER A 342 27.76 -3.87 -9.80
N VAL A 343 26.95 -3.75 -8.76
CA VAL A 343 25.82 -2.81 -8.71
C VAL A 343 26.19 -1.61 -7.88
N SER A 344 26.15 -0.42 -8.48
CA SER A 344 26.43 0.82 -7.77
C SER A 344 25.14 1.51 -7.32
N MET A 345 25.11 1.92 -6.05
CA MET A 345 23.93 2.52 -5.43
C MET A 345 24.29 3.60 -4.40
N ILE A 346 23.38 4.55 -4.24
CA ILE A 346 23.44 5.62 -3.25
C ILE A 346 22.30 5.44 -2.27
N ILE A 347 22.58 5.48 -0.96
CA ILE A 347 21.58 5.41 0.10
C ILE A 347 21.62 6.72 0.89
N LEU A 348 20.60 7.57 0.71
CA LEU A 348 20.44 8.84 1.40
C LEU A 348 19.61 8.65 2.67
N LEU A 349 20.13 9.10 3.82
CA LEU A 349 19.38 9.26 5.07
C LEU A 349 19.26 10.74 5.41
N THR A 350 18.04 11.24 5.56
CA THR A 350 17.77 12.64 5.93
C THR A 350 16.42 12.76 6.64
N ASP A 351 16.25 13.77 7.50
CA ASP A 351 14.97 14.09 8.15
C ASP A 351 14.40 15.42 7.69
N GLY A 352 15.10 16.15 6.83
CA GLY A 352 14.81 17.53 6.55
C GLY A 352 14.55 17.86 5.09
N GLN A 353 14.16 19.13 4.94
CA GLN A 353 14.16 19.84 3.67
C GLN A 353 15.51 20.49 3.42
N PRO A 354 15.90 20.74 2.16
CA PRO A 354 17.13 21.47 1.85
C PRO A 354 17.05 22.90 2.40
N THR A 355 17.98 23.22 3.30
CA THR A 355 18.09 24.57 3.92
C THR A 355 19.37 25.30 3.55
N SER A 356 20.33 24.61 2.93
CA SER A 356 21.62 25.14 2.49
C SER A 356 21.93 24.69 1.06
N GLY A 357 22.72 25.47 0.32
CA GLY A 357 22.99 25.25 -1.10
C GLY A 357 21.76 25.50 -1.95
N GLU A 358 21.56 24.67 -3.00
CA GLU A 358 20.30 24.69 -3.74
C GLU A 358 19.15 24.26 -2.84
N ARG A 359 18.05 24.99 -2.85
CA ARG A 359 16.87 24.76 -2.00
C ARG A 359 15.61 24.47 -2.79
N ASN A 360 15.60 24.84 -4.09
CA ASN A 360 14.49 24.48 -4.96
C ASN A 360 14.52 22.98 -5.20
N VAL A 361 13.49 22.28 -4.74
CA VAL A 361 13.41 20.81 -4.76
C VAL A 361 13.33 20.25 -6.18
N GLU A 362 12.69 20.97 -7.11
CA GLU A 362 12.59 20.58 -8.51
C GLU A 362 13.97 20.68 -9.18
N VAL A 363 14.70 21.78 -8.96
CA VAL A 363 16.07 21.96 -9.47
C VAL A 363 17.02 20.90 -8.91
N ILE A 364 16.88 20.55 -7.63
CA ILE A 364 17.67 19.47 -7.02
C ILE A 364 17.38 18.14 -7.73
N GLN A 365 16.10 17.79 -7.91
CA GLN A 365 15.70 16.54 -8.57
C GLN A 365 16.25 16.44 -9.99
N GLU A 366 16.11 17.49 -10.79
CA GLU A 366 16.65 17.53 -12.16
C GLU A 366 18.17 17.39 -12.20
N ASN A 367 18.88 18.14 -11.34
CA ASN A 367 20.35 18.10 -11.30
C ASN A 367 20.86 16.70 -10.92
N ILE A 368 20.22 16.06 -9.92
CA ILE A 368 20.60 14.71 -9.49
C ILE A 368 20.27 13.68 -10.56
N GLN A 369 19.09 13.79 -11.21
CA GLN A 369 18.72 12.89 -12.30
C GLN A 369 19.70 13.01 -13.48
N LYS A 370 20.07 14.23 -13.87
CA LYS A 370 21.08 14.48 -14.93
C LYS A 370 22.46 13.94 -14.53
N ALA A 371 22.87 14.12 -13.28
CA ALA A 371 24.17 13.63 -12.81
C ALA A 371 24.23 12.10 -12.75
N ILE A 372 23.21 11.45 -12.22
CA ILE A 372 23.09 9.98 -12.16
C ILE A 372 22.95 9.39 -13.57
N ASN A 373 22.20 10.03 -14.47
CA ASN A 373 21.99 9.63 -15.86
C ASN A 373 21.77 8.11 -16.04
N GLY A 374 20.91 7.53 -15.22
CA GLY A 374 20.58 6.10 -15.26
C GLY A 374 21.66 5.13 -14.75
N LYS A 375 22.88 5.58 -14.43
CA LYS A 375 24.00 4.72 -14.02
C LYS A 375 23.78 4.07 -12.64
N TYR A 376 23.32 4.83 -11.67
CA TYR A 376 23.21 4.43 -10.25
C TYR A 376 21.77 4.36 -9.78
N ALA A 377 21.48 3.49 -8.80
CA ALA A 377 20.21 3.50 -8.11
C ALA A 377 20.29 4.42 -6.88
N LEU A 378 19.25 5.24 -6.65
CA LEU A 378 19.18 6.13 -5.50
C LEU A 378 18.04 5.69 -4.57
N PHE A 379 18.38 5.30 -3.36
CA PHE A 379 17.45 4.98 -2.29
C PHE A 379 17.39 6.13 -1.29
N CYS A 380 16.16 6.52 -0.87
CA CYS A 380 15.98 7.64 0.05
C CYS A 380 15.24 7.20 1.30
N LEU A 381 15.85 7.40 2.47
CA LEU A 381 15.29 7.08 3.78
C LEU A 381 15.00 8.38 4.53
N GLY A 382 13.71 8.66 4.71
CA GLY A 382 13.22 9.88 5.33
C GLY A 382 12.84 9.68 6.80
N PHE A 383 13.54 10.34 7.73
CA PHE A 383 13.27 10.26 9.16
C PHE A 383 12.13 11.16 9.60
N GLY A 384 11.21 10.62 10.39
CA GLY A 384 10.18 11.38 11.07
C GLY A 384 8.91 11.65 10.26
N PHE A 385 7.97 12.36 10.88
CA PHE A 385 6.68 12.68 10.27
C PHE A 385 6.70 13.98 9.47
N ASP A 386 7.66 14.84 9.73
CA ASP A 386 7.82 16.17 9.17
C ASP A 386 8.73 16.23 7.94
N VAL A 387 9.32 15.09 7.56
CA VAL A 387 10.15 14.98 6.36
C VAL A 387 9.35 15.27 5.09
N SER A 388 9.96 15.96 4.12
CA SER A 388 9.39 16.18 2.78
C SER A 388 9.41 14.88 1.95
N TYR A 389 8.53 13.94 2.33
CA TYR A 389 8.56 12.58 1.78
C TYR A 389 8.35 12.54 0.26
N LYS A 390 7.41 13.35 -0.28
CA LYS A 390 7.17 13.44 -1.73
C LYS A 390 8.40 13.85 -2.52
N PHE A 391 9.21 14.75 -1.97
CA PHE A 391 10.48 15.15 -2.58
C PHE A 391 11.47 13.97 -2.66
N LEU A 392 11.62 13.23 -1.57
CA LEU A 392 12.50 12.05 -1.51
C LEU A 392 11.99 10.92 -2.41
N GLU A 393 10.70 10.70 -2.43
CA GLU A 393 10.04 9.68 -3.25
C GLU A 393 10.23 9.95 -4.74
N LYS A 394 9.95 11.17 -5.21
CA LYS A 394 10.20 11.57 -6.61
C LYS A 394 11.67 11.39 -6.98
N MET A 395 12.58 11.81 -6.12
CA MET A 395 14.02 11.71 -6.35
C MET A 395 14.48 10.26 -6.46
N ALA A 396 13.99 9.36 -5.58
CA ALA A 396 14.32 7.94 -5.62
C ALA A 396 13.74 7.25 -6.87
N LEU A 397 12.45 7.44 -7.15
CA LEU A 397 11.76 6.82 -8.28
C LEU A 397 12.37 7.24 -9.63
N SER A 398 12.69 8.51 -9.80
CA SER A 398 13.34 9.04 -11.02
C SER A 398 14.75 8.45 -11.25
N ASN A 399 15.36 7.84 -10.24
CA ASN A 399 16.70 7.27 -10.30
C ASN A 399 16.74 5.74 -10.05
N GLY A 400 15.61 5.06 -10.29
CA GLY A 400 15.53 3.60 -10.26
C GLY A 400 15.64 2.95 -8.89
N GLY A 401 15.42 3.71 -7.83
CA GLY A 401 15.32 3.24 -6.44
C GLY A 401 13.95 3.46 -5.84
N ILE A 402 13.86 3.38 -4.52
CA ILE A 402 12.64 3.60 -3.76
C ILE A 402 12.90 4.50 -2.55
N ALA A 403 11.86 5.18 -2.08
CA ALA A 403 11.91 5.91 -0.81
C ALA A 403 11.18 5.14 0.29
N ARG A 404 11.68 5.27 1.53
CA ARG A 404 11.01 4.73 2.72
C ARG A 404 11.00 5.74 3.85
N ARG A 405 9.86 5.84 4.54
CA ARG A 405 9.76 6.63 5.76
C ARG A 405 10.19 5.79 6.96
N ILE A 406 11.03 6.37 7.80
CA ILE A 406 11.50 5.78 9.06
C ILE A 406 10.78 6.48 10.22
N TYR A 407 10.12 5.71 11.06
CA TYR A 407 9.33 6.24 12.18
C TYR A 407 10.13 6.24 13.47
N GLU A 408 10.24 7.41 14.10
CA GLU A 408 11.02 7.62 15.33
C GLU A 408 10.42 6.92 16.56
N ASN A 409 9.09 6.72 16.59
CA ASN A 409 8.38 6.12 17.74
C ASN A 409 8.53 4.60 17.79
N ALA A 410 8.94 3.96 16.70
CA ALA A 410 9.28 2.56 16.60
C ALA A 410 10.81 2.40 16.64
N ASP A 411 11.32 1.17 16.64
CA ASP A 411 12.76 0.94 16.53
C ASP A 411 13.25 1.33 15.12
N ALA A 412 13.72 2.57 14.98
CA ALA A 412 14.21 3.09 13.71
C ALA A 412 15.50 2.38 13.26
N ALA A 413 16.31 1.87 14.19
CA ALA A 413 17.51 1.12 13.83
C ALA A 413 17.14 -0.20 13.14
N LEU A 414 16.11 -0.90 13.61
CA LEU A 414 15.59 -2.10 12.95
C LEU A 414 14.94 -1.77 11.60
N GLN A 415 14.21 -0.66 11.49
CA GLN A 415 13.63 -0.25 10.20
C GLN A 415 14.71 0.04 9.16
N LEU A 416 15.78 0.73 9.53
CA LEU A 416 16.90 1.04 8.66
C LEU A 416 17.67 -0.22 8.26
N GLN A 417 17.98 -1.09 9.21
CA GLN A 417 18.65 -2.37 8.96
C GLN A 417 17.79 -3.26 8.06
N GLY A 418 16.49 -3.39 8.35
CA GLY A 418 15.57 -4.18 7.54
C GLY A 418 15.47 -3.66 6.10
N PHE A 419 15.41 -2.33 5.91
CA PHE A 419 15.47 -1.75 4.57
C PHE A 419 16.79 -2.08 3.86
N TYR A 420 17.92 -1.93 4.54
CA TYR A 420 19.20 -2.26 3.95
C TYR A 420 19.25 -3.74 3.51
N GLN A 421 18.79 -4.66 4.36
CA GLN A 421 18.74 -6.09 4.04
C GLN A 421 17.92 -6.39 2.78
N GLU A 422 16.81 -5.66 2.55
CA GLU A 422 16.00 -5.80 1.33
C GLU A 422 16.77 -5.45 0.05
N VAL A 423 17.74 -4.52 0.11
CA VAL A 423 18.53 -4.05 -1.04
C VAL A 423 20.00 -4.49 -0.98
N ALA A 424 20.36 -5.32 -0.01
CA ALA A 424 21.76 -5.71 0.23
C ALA A 424 22.29 -6.73 -0.77
N THR A 425 21.42 -7.55 -1.38
CA THR A 425 21.83 -8.67 -2.21
C THR A 425 21.20 -8.57 -3.61
N PRO A 426 21.76 -7.75 -4.51
CA PRO A 426 21.31 -7.71 -5.90
C PRO A 426 21.71 -9.01 -6.62
N ILE A 427 20.74 -9.64 -7.30
CA ILE A 427 20.96 -10.91 -8.02
C ILE A 427 20.67 -10.83 -9.52
N LEU A 428 19.89 -9.83 -9.96
CA LEU A 428 19.67 -9.55 -11.38
C LEU A 428 19.66 -8.05 -11.64
N MET A 429 20.06 -7.66 -12.84
CA MET A 429 19.97 -6.27 -13.32
C MET A 429 19.49 -6.23 -14.77
N GLN A 430 18.87 -5.09 -15.17
CA GLN A 430 18.35 -4.85 -16.52
C GLN A 430 17.40 -5.97 -16.98
N ILE A 431 16.43 -6.30 -16.11
CA ILE A 431 15.43 -7.34 -16.39
C ILE A 431 14.37 -6.77 -17.32
N GLU A 432 14.14 -7.43 -18.43
CA GLU A 432 13.05 -7.13 -19.35
C GLU A 432 12.21 -8.39 -19.57
N MET A 433 10.92 -8.26 -19.33
CA MET A 433 9.95 -9.33 -19.56
C MET A 433 9.19 -9.02 -20.84
N GLN A 434 9.36 -9.84 -21.87
CA GLN A 434 8.72 -9.69 -23.15
C GLN A 434 7.57 -10.69 -23.28
N TYR A 435 6.43 -10.21 -23.72
CA TYR A 435 5.23 -10.98 -23.99
C TYR A 435 4.86 -10.80 -25.47
N PRO A 436 4.13 -11.73 -26.12
CA PRO A 436 3.84 -11.66 -27.56
C PRO A 436 3.07 -10.40 -27.93
N GLU A 437 3.50 -9.72 -29.00
CA GLU A 437 2.97 -8.41 -29.44
C GLU A 437 1.46 -8.40 -29.78
N ASN A 438 0.87 -9.54 -30.11
CA ASN A 438 -0.55 -9.63 -30.52
C ASN A 438 -1.54 -9.70 -29.33
N SER A 439 -1.07 -9.65 -28.11
CA SER A 439 -1.86 -9.83 -26.90
C SER A 439 -1.89 -8.61 -25.98
N ILE A 440 -1.23 -7.49 -26.37
CA ILE A 440 -0.87 -6.44 -25.41
C ILE A 440 -1.96 -5.37 -25.33
N GLU A 441 -2.89 -5.50 -24.39
CA GLU A 441 -3.70 -4.40 -23.91
C GLU A 441 -3.56 -4.30 -22.38
N GLY A 442 -2.81 -3.28 -21.89
CA GLY A 442 -2.75 -2.98 -20.46
C GLY A 442 -1.68 -3.73 -19.66
N LEU A 443 -0.55 -4.05 -20.29
CA LEU A 443 0.61 -4.63 -19.60
C LEU A 443 1.09 -3.72 -18.48
N THR A 444 1.27 -4.26 -17.28
CA THR A 444 1.91 -3.57 -16.17
C THR A 444 3.43 -3.43 -16.42
N LYS A 445 4.17 -2.80 -15.51
CA LYS A 445 5.62 -2.61 -15.65
C LYS A 445 6.33 -3.95 -15.87
N ASN A 446 7.08 -4.05 -16.96
CA ASN A 446 7.82 -5.25 -17.38
C ASN A 446 9.34 -5.05 -17.47
N ASN A 447 9.84 -3.87 -17.12
CA ASN A 447 11.26 -3.53 -17.15
C ASN A 447 11.71 -3.10 -15.74
N PHE A 448 12.77 -3.75 -15.21
CA PHE A 448 13.25 -3.54 -13.85
C PHE A 448 14.76 -3.37 -13.86
N LYS A 449 15.25 -2.29 -13.24
CA LYS A 449 16.68 -1.98 -13.19
C LYS A 449 17.45 -2.99 -12.33
N LEU A 450 16.92 -3.34 -11.18
CA LEU A 450 17.54 -4.24 -10.19
C LEU A 450 16.49 -5.20 -9.62
N PHE A 451 16.97 -6.39 -9.26
CA PHE A 451 16.20 -7.37 -8.50
C PHE A 451 17.06 -7.92 -7.36
N PHE A 452 16.50 -7.95 -6.18
CA PHE A 452 17.19 -8.35 -4.95
C PHE A 452 16.73 -9.72 -4.47
N GLU A 453 17.63 -10.45 -3.83
CA GLU A 453 17.32 -11.74 -3.21
C GLU A 453 16.16 -11.60 -2.21
N GLY A 454 15.26 -12.57 -2.22
CA GLY A 454 14.11 -12.56 -1.32
C GLY A 454 12.96 -11.64 -1.76
N SER A 455 13.07 -10.93 -2.89
CA SER A 455 11.97 -10.16 -3.49
C SER A 455 11.19 -10.98 -4.55
N GLU A 456 10.18 -10.37 -5.17
CA GLU A 456 9.40 -10.96 -6.28
C GLU A 456 8.99 -9.85 -7.24
N ILE A 457 9.14 -10.10 -8.54
CA ILE A 457 8.57 -9.28 -9.60
C ILE A 457 7.19 -9.84 -9.96
N ILE A 458 6.21 -8.95 -10.11
CA ILE A 458 4.86 -9.31 -10.49
C ILE A 458 4.46 -8.49 -11.71
N VAL A 459 4.10 -9.17 -12.78
CA VAL A 459 3.60 -8.56 -14.02
C VAL A 459 2.21 -9.11 -14.31
N ALA A 460 1.28 -8.25 -14.64
CA ALA A 460 -0.09 -8.64 -14.95
C ALA A 460 -0.57 -7.95 -16.25
N GLU A 461 -1.48 -8.60 -16.96
CA GLU A 461 -2.00 -8.14 -18.23
C GLU A 461 -3.39 -8.69 -18.55
N VAL A 462 -4.11 -8.00 -19.44
CA VAL A 462 -5.32 -8.50 -20.11
C VAL A 462 -4.90 -9.44 -21.24
N TYR A 463 -5.35 -10.67 -21.20
CA TYR A 463 -4.84 -11.79 -21.98
C TYR A 463 -5.43 -11.93 -23.39
N GLY A 464 -4.56 -12.17 -24.41
CA GLY A 464 -4.96 -12.55 -25.77
C GLY A 464 -4.37 -13.89 -26.29
N ALA A 465 -3.11 -14.23 -26.00
CA ALA A 465 -2.44 -15.52 -26.23
C ALA A 465 -1.10 -15.57 -25.48
N VAL A 466 -0.64 -16.70 -24.96
CA VAL A 466 0.58 -16.76 -24.13
C VAL A 466 1.73 -17.47 -24.81
N LEU A 467 2.79 -16.75 -25.08
CA LEU A 467 4.15 -17.24 -25.18
C LEU A 467 5.03 -16.29 -24.35
N LEU A 468 5.65 -16.74 -23.26
CA LEU A 468 6.50 -15.92 -22.42
C LEU A 468 7.95 -15.97 -22.87
N MET A 469 8.59 -14.81 -22.97
CA MET A 469 10.05 -14.68 -23.05
C MET A 469 10.54 -13.75 -21.95
N VAL A 470 11.33 -14.27 -21.01
CA VAL A 470 12.03 -13.45 -20.01
C VAL A 470 13.49 -13.33 -20.40
N SER A 471 13.97 -12.11 -20.61
CA SER A 471 15.38 -11.83 -20.83
C SER A 471 15.97 -11.07 -19.64
N PHE A 472 17.15 -11.47 -19.20
CA PHE A 472 17.91 -10.77 -18.16
C PHE A 472 19.41 -11.00 -18.36
N LEU A 473 20.25 -10.15 -17.77
CA LEU A 473 21.69 -10.29 -17.81
C LEU A 473 22.16 -11.15 -16.60
N PRO A 474 22.56 -12.41 -16.82
CA PRO A 474 23.10 -13.26 -15.77
C PRO A 474 24.60 -12.99 -15.53
N LEU A 475 25.09 -13.36 -14.36
CA LEU A 475 26.45 -13.10 -13.88
C LEU A 475 27.57 -13.77 -14.70
N GLN A 476 27.29 -14.91 -15.35
CA GLN A 476 28.36 -15.77 -15.87
C GLN A 476 28.51 -15.83 -17.41
N HIS A 477 27.56 -15.30 -18.20
CA HIS A 477 27.66 -15.31 -19.65
C HIS A 477 27.13 -14.02 -20.28
N THR A 478 27.79 -13.59 -21.37
CA THR A 478 27.39 -12.44 -22.21
C THR A 478 26.13 -12.70 -23.06
N SER A 479 25.47 -13.83 -22.93
CA SER A 479 24.26 -14.17 -23.63
C SER A 479 23.03 -13.88 -22.79
N ASN A 480 22.03 -13.23 -23.38
CA ASN A 480 20.69 -13.11 -22.80
C ASN A 480 20.17 -14.51 -22.48
N LEU A 481 19.85 -14.78 -21.22
CA LEU A 481 19.14 -15.99 -20.87
C LEU A 481 17.67 -15.79 -21.25
N THR A 482 17.21 -16.50 -22.28
CA THR A 482 15.83 -16.47 -22.69
C THR A 482 15.15 -17.71 -22.14
N LEU A 483 14.23 -17.53 -21.20
CA LEU A 483 13.39 -18.59 -20.67
C LEU A 483 12.08 -18.58 -21.48
N LYS A 484 11.68 -19.74 -21.99
CA LYS A 484 10.41 -19.92 -22.73
C LYS A 484 9.50 -20.85 -21.93
N GLU A 485 8.29 -20.41 -21.70
CA GLU A 485 7.26 -21.25 -21.08
C GLU A 485 5.97 -21.18 -21.91
N GLU A 486 5.44 -22.35 -22.30
CA GLU A 486 4.11 -22.45 -22.91
C GLU A 486 3.10 -22.83 -21.81
N ALA A 487 2.10 -21.99 -21.61
CA ALA A 487 1.08 -22.21 -20.59
C ALA A 487 -0.18 -22.86 -21.20
N ASN A 488 -0.61 -23.98 -20.64
CA ASN A 488 -1.91 -24.56 -20.94
C ASN A 488 -3.00 -23.80 -20.16
N VAL A 489 -3.68 -22.89 -20.85
CA VAL A 489 -4.70 -21.98 -20.29
C VAL A 489 -5.79 -22.72 -19.53
N LYS A 490 -6.34 -23.80 -20.10
CA LYS A 490 -7.47 -24.53 -19.49
C LYS A 490 -7.08 -25.24 -18.19
N GLU A 491 -5.89 -25.80 -18.12
CA GLU A 491 -5.40 -26.45 -16.90
C GLU A 491 -5.13 -25.43 -15.80
N LYS A 492 -4.55 -24.28 -16.15
CA LYS A 492 -4.27 -23.21 -15.19
C LYS A 492 -5.56 -22.56 -14.64
N GLU A 493 -6.61 -22.41 -15.43
CA GLU A 493 -7.92 -21.92 -14.97
C GLU A 493 -8.67 -22.89 -14.05
N GLN A 494 -8.57 -24.21 -14.26
CA GLN A 494 -9.26 -25.20 -13.44
C GLN A 494 -8.84 -25.17 -11.96
N VAL A 495 -7.63 -24.75 -11.66
CA VAL A 495 -7.09 -24.66 -10.29
C VAL A 495 -7.92 -23.70 -9.42
N PHE A 496 -8.55 -22.68 -10.04
CA PHE A 496 -9.25 -21.60 -9.35
C PHE A 496 -10.77 -21.82 -9.18
N GLN A 497 -11.26 -23.03 -9.17
CA GLN A 497 -12.70 -23.31 -9.03
C GLN A 497 -13.21 -23.39 -7.58
N ASN A 498 -12.35 -23.42 -6.57
CA ASN A 498 -12.73 -23.59 -5.16
C ASN A 498 -13.06 -22.26 -4.48
N LYS A 499 -14.35 -21.86 -4.48
CA LYS A 499 -14.86 -20.59 -3.96
C LYS A 499 -14.62 -20.32 -2.46
N ARG A 500 -14.30 -21.33 -1.63
CA ARG A 500 -14.10 -21.10 -0.18
C ARG A 500 -12.82 -20.31 0.12
N TYR A 501 -11.77 -20.54 -0.67
CA TYR A 501 -10.46 -19.92 -0.50
C TYR A 501 -10.19 -18.80 -1.51
N ILE A 502 -11.05 -18.65 -2.50
CA ILE A 502 -10.85 -17.76 -3.64
C ILE A 502 -11.96 -16.72 -3.64
N PHE A 503 -11.61 -15.45 -3.76
CA PHE A 503 -12.58 -14.41 -4.11
C PHE A 503 -12.60 -14.21 -5.63
N GLY A 504 -13.80 -14.06 -6.21
CA GLY A 504 -13.96 -13.99 -7.67
C GLY A 504 -13.22 -12.83 -8.31
N ASN A 505 -12.73 -13.01 -9.55
CA ASN A 505 -12.04 -12.00 -10.34
C ASN A 505 -10.75 -11.43 -9.71
N PHE A 506 -10.07 -12.19 -8.85
CA PHE A 506 -8.91 -11.68 -8.12
C PHE A 506 -7.76 -11.25 -9.06
N ILE A 507 -7.50 -11.94 -10.18
CA ILE A 507 -6.44 -11.55 -11.14
C ILE A 507 -6.80 -10.24 -11.85
N GLU A 508 -8.05 -10.05 -12.27
CA GLU A 508 -8.51 -8.79 -12.85
C GLU A 508 -8.36 -7.64 -11.84
N ARG A 509 -8.75 -7.86 -10.58
CA ARG A 509 -8.59 -6.86 -9.52
C ARG A 509 -7.12 -6.60 -9.18
N LEU A 510 -6.29 -7.65 -9.18
CA LEU A 510 -4.84 -7.52 -9.00
C LEU A 510 -4.20 -6.71 -10.14
N TRP A 511 -4.59 -6.97 -11.40
CA TRP A 511 -4.15 -6.16 -12.53
C TRP A 511 -4.54 -4.68 -12.37
N ALA A 512 -5.80 -4.40 -12.01
CA ALA A 512 -6.26 -3.03 -11.78
C ALA A 512 -5.50 -2.35 -10.63
N TYR A 513 -5.29 -3.08 -9.52
CA TYR A 513 -4.51 -2.62 -8.37
C TYR A 513 -3.08 -2.25 -8.77
N LEU A 514 -2.36 -3.12 -9.48
CA LEU A 514 -1.00 -2.88 -9.96
C LEU A 514 -0.94 -1.72 -10.95
N THR A 515 -1.89 -1.65 -11.87
CA THR A 515 -1.95 -0.58 -12.88
C THR A 515 -2.16 0.78 -12.21
N ILE A 516 -3.09 0.88 -11.25
CA ILE A 516 -3.32 2.12 -10.50
C ILE A 516 -2.06 2.53 -9.74
N GLN A 517 -1.42 1.61 -9.01
CA GLN A 517 -0.18 1.92 -8.30
C GLN A 517 0.91 2.46 -9.23
N GLN A 518 1.12 1.81 -10.37
CA GLN A 518 2.14 2.22 -11.33
C GLN A 518 1.82 3.55 -12.02
N LEU A 519 0.55 3.83 -12.31
CA LEU A 519 0.12 5.14 -12.83
C LEU A 519 0.40 6.25 -11.82
N LEU A 520 0.08 6.02 -10.54
CA LEU A 520 0.37 6.97 -9.46
C LEU A 520 1.88 7.17 -9.25
N GLU A 521 2.68 6.09 -9.29
CA GLU A 521 4.14 6.17 -9.22
C GLU A 521 4.73 6.95 -10.40
N LYS A 522 4.27 6.69 -11.63
CA LYS A 522 4.69 7.43 -12.82
C LYS A 522 4.29 8.91 -12.74
N ALA A 523 3.09 9.21 -12.24
CA ALA A 523 2.61 10.57 -12.07
C ALA A 523 3.51 11.41 -11.14
N ILE A 524 4.10 10.79 -10.08
CA ILE A 524 5.03 11.47 -9.17
C ILE A 524 6.26 12.02 -9.92
N SER A 525 6.77 11.29 -10.92
CA SER A 525 7.99 11.64 -11.66
C SER A 525 7.73 12.40 -12.97
N ALA A 526 6.48 12.46 -13.43
CA ALA A 526 6.09 13.06 -14.71
C ALA A 526 6.09 14.60 -14.70
N GLN A 527 6.11 15.20 -15.89
CA GLN A 527 5.84 16.64 -16.08
C GLN A 527 4.34 16.91 -15.95
N GLU A 528 3.96 18.17 -15.74
CA GLU A 528 2.59 18.55 -15.34
C GLU A 528 1.48 18.05 -16.30
N GLU A 529 1.70 18.10 -17.61
CA GLU A 529 0.70 17.62 -18.60
C GLU A 529 0.55 16.10 -18.56
N ASP A 530 1.67 15.37 -18.56
CA ASP A 530 1.68 13.90 -18.45
C ASP A 530 1.16 13.45 -17.08
N GLN A 531 1.48 14.16 -16.02
CA GLN A 531 0.98 13.88 -14.67
C GLN A 531 -0.55 13.88 -14.66
N LYS A 532 -1.19 14.93 -15.18
CA LYS A 532 -2.65 15.03 -15.24
C LYS A 532 -3.28 13.90 -16.06
N ALA A 533 -2.65 13.49 -17.15
CA ALA A 533 -3.12 12.37 -17.97
C ALA A 533 -3.02 11.02 -17.22
N LEU A 534 -1.91 10.78 -16.51
CA LEU A 534 -1.71 9.58 -15.70
C LEU A 534 -2.67 9.53 -14.51
N GLU A 535 -2.87 10.66 -13.82
CA GLU A 535 -3.82 10.78 -12.71
C GLU A 535 -5.27 10.55 -13.18
N ALA A 536 -5.65 11.05 -14.37
CA ALA A 536 -6.98 10.81 -14.94
C ALA A 536 -7.21 9.32 -15.21
N GLN A 537 -6.23 8.62 -15.78
CA GLN A 537 -6.31 7.17 -16.02
C GLN A 537 -6.40 6.39 -14.68
N ALA A 538 -5.60 6.78 -13.69
CA ALA A 538 -5.65 6.17 -12.36
C ALA A 538 -7.00 6.42 -11.67
N LEU A 539 -7.57 7.61 -11.83
CA LEU A 539 -8.90 7.96 -11.31
C LEU A 539 -10.00 7.10 -11.95
N ASP A 540 -10.01 6.97 -13.28
CA ASP A 540 -11.00 6.17 -13.99
C ASP A 540 -10.99 4.70 -13.54
N LEU A 541 -9.80 4.10 -13.44
CA LEU A 541 -9.64 2.73 -12.92
C LEU A 541 -10.04 2.63 -11.45
N SER A 542 -9.68 3.61 -10.61
CA SER A 542 -10.05 3.62 -9.20
C SER A 542 -11.58 3.64 -9.02
N LEU A 543 -12.29 4.42 -9.82
CA LEU A 543 -13.76 4.47 -9.80
C LEU A 543 -14.37 3.19 -10.36
N GLN A 544 -13.84 2.66 -11.47
CA GLN A 544 -14.33 1.43 -12.12
C GLN A 544 -14.25 0.22 -11.17
N TYR A 545 -13.13 0.06 -10.47
CA TYR A 545 -12.87 -1.06 -9.57
C TYR A 545 -13.24 -0.77 -8.12
N SER A 546 -13.79 0.41 -7.86
CA SER A 546 -14.17 0.85 -6.51
C SER A 546 -12.99 0.79 -5.52
N PHE A 547 -11.86 1.38 -5.87
CA PHE A 547 -10.69 1.53 -5.00
C PHE A 547 -10.62 2.94 -4.41
N VAL A 548 -10.45 3.05 -3.09
CA VAL A 548 -10.06 4.31 -2.45
C VAL A 548 -8.55 4.47 -2.63
N THR A 549 -8.16 5.53 -3.32
CA THR A 549 -6.78 5.85 -3.72
C THR A 549 -6.47 7.30 -3.31
N PRO A 550 -5.25 7.84 -3.52
CA PRO A 550 -4.99 9.26 -3.33
C PRO A 550 -5.91 10.20 -4.13
N LEU A 551 -6.55 9.71 -5.21
CA LEU A 551 -7.42 10.48 -6.10
C LEU A 551 -8.91 10.34 -5.76
N THR A 552 -9.29 9.32 -4.99
CA THR A 552 -10.67 9.00 -4.64
C THR A 552 -10.87 9.05 -3.13
N SER A 553 -12.11 9.22 -2.71
CA SER A 553 -12.53 9.11 -1.31
C SER A 553 -13.88 8.42 -1.24
N MET A 554 -14.16 7.78 -0.11
CA MET A 554 -15.46 7.16 0.14
C MET A 554 -16.24 8.03 1.11
N VAL A 555 -17.47 8.34 0.78
CA VAL A 555 -18.41 9.05 1.64
C VAL A 555 -19.57 8.12 2.02
N VAL A 556 -19.96 8.15 3.29
CA VAL A 556 -21.18 7.50 3.79
C VAL A 556 -22.01 8.53 4.51
N THR A 557 -23.28 8.61 4.17
CA THR A 557 -24.22 9.56 4.78
C THR A 557 -25.45 8.80 5.30
N LYS A 558 -25.91 9.21 6.48
CA LYS A 558 -27.20 8.80 7.01
C LYS A 558 -28.18 9.96 6.79
N PRO A 559 -29.16 9.87 5.87
CA PRO A 559 -30.19 10.89 5.71
C PRO A 559 -30.93 11.07 7.05
N GLN A 560 -31.27 12.32 7.41
CA GLN A 560 -32.22 12.55 8.49
C GLN A 560 -33.51 11.89 8.08
N GLN A 561 -34.03 10.97 8.86
CA GLN A 561 -35.45 10.66 8.80
C GLN A 561 -36.18 11.96 9.14
N GLN A 562 -36.90 12.52 8.19
CA GLN A 562 -37.97 13.45 8.55
C GLN A 562 -38.83 12.70 9.57
N GLU A 563 -38.79 13.13 10.83
CA GLU A 563 -39.83 12.76 11.76
C GLU A 563 -41.13 13.22 11.09
N GLU A 564 -41.89 12.28 10.55
CA GLU A 564 -43.32 12.50 10.34
C GLU A 564 -43.84 12.93 11.71
N LEU A 565 -44.15 14.21 11.86
CA LEU A 565 -44.95 14.74 12.95
C LEU A 565 -46.22 13.89 12.93
N ALA A 566 -46.24 12.87 13.79
CA ALA A 566 -47.44 12.09 14.05
C ALA A 566 -48.52 13.10 14.46
N ASN A 567 -49.47 13.33 13.57
CA ASN A 567 -50.67 14.10 13.85
C ASN A 567 -51.29 13.55 15.13
N LYS A 568 -51.15 14.28 16.24
CA LYS A 568 -52.00 14.05 17.41
C LYS A 568 -53.44 14.19 16.98
N PRO A 569 -54.37 13.25 17.29
CA PRO A 569 -55.77 13.44 17.03
C PRO A 569 -56.26 14.67 17.80
N THR A 570 -56.74 15.67 17.08
CA THR A 570 -57.40 16.82 17.66
C THR A 570 -58.79 16.36 18.15
N GLU A 571 -59.00 16.42 19.46
CA GLU A 571 -60.34 16.32 20.03
C GLU A 571 -61.28 17.40 19.45
N ALA A 572 -62.40 16.97 18.99
CA ALA A 572 -63.47 17.83 18.47
C ALA A 572 -64.10 18.73 19.57
N GLY A 573 -64.23 20.00 19.31
CA GLY A 573 -65.07 20.86 20.15
C GLY A 573 -64.99 22.36 19.95
N LYS A 574 -65.96 22.90 19.13
CA LYS A 574 -66.58 24.21 19.23
C LYS A 574 -66.10 25.44 18.49
N ASN A 575 -66.92 25.75 17.44
CA ASN A 575 -67.42 27.08 17.03
C ASN A 575 -66.51 28.19 16.48
N SER A 576 -66.88 28.50 15.24
CA SER A 576 -66.61 29.67 14.37
C SER A 576 -66.82 31.06 15.05
N PRO A 577 -66.60 32.26 14.43
CA PRO A 577 -66.67 32.52 12.98
C PRO A 577 -65.59 33.47 12.36
N SER A 578 -65.50 33.38 11.02
CA SER A 578 -65.31 34.38 9.99
C SER A 578 -64.31 35.54 10.17
N GLU A 579 -63.38 35.68 9.26
CA GLU A 579 -63.29 36.87 8.42
C GLU A 579 -62.34 36.63 7.22
N THR A 580 -62.75 37.11 6.10
CA THR A 580 -62.22 37.16 4.76
C THR A 580 -61.00 38.08 4.63
N LEU A 581 -60.05 37.77 3.74
CA LEU A 581 -59.61 38.64 2.63
C LEU A 581 -58.37 38.13 1.91
N SER A 582 -58.56 37.84 0.66
CA SER A 582 -57.89 38.21 -0.60
C SER A 582 -56.51 37.65 -0.94
N MET A 583 -56.55 36.96 -2.04
CA MET A 583 -55.47 36.67 -3.02
C MET A 583 -54.92 37.95 -3.66
N PRO A 584 -53.75 37.90 -4.29
CA PRO A 584 -53.79 37.57 -5.72
C PRO A 584 -52.70 36.61 -6.25
N ALA A 585 -53.10 36.07 -7.35
CA ALA A 585 -52.59 35.12 -8.27
C ALA A 585 -51.32 35.53 -9.04
N THR A 586 -50.74 34.54 -9.62
CA THR A 586 -50.10 34.35 -10.96
C THR A 586 -48.67 33.82 -10.83
N VAL A 587 -48.16 32.86 -11.61
CA VAL A 587 -48.37 32.38 -12.98
C VAL A 587 -47.83 30.97 -13.13
N PHE A 588 -48.46 30.18 -13.97
CA PHE A 588 -48.20 28.85 -14.51
C PHE A 588 -46.89 28.67 -15.26
N ALA A 589 -46.31 27.44 -15.19
CA ALA A 589 -45.90 26.56 -16.32
C ALA A 589 -45.35 25.27 -15.69
N GLY A 590 -45.87 24.14 -15.79
CA GLY A 590 -46.45 23.33 -16.82
C GLY A 590 -45.39 22.44 -17.46
N PHE A 591 -45.13 21.19 -16.95
CA PHE A 591 -44.69 20.10 -17.84
C PHE A 591 -45.29 18.76 -17.40
N ARG A 592 -45.74 18.04 -18.37
CA ARG A 592 -46.63 16.92 -18.47
C ARG A 592 -45.93 15.59 -18.17
N TRP A 593 -46.60 14.73 -17.42
CA TRP A 593 -46.33 13.29 -17.33
C TRP A 593 -46.82 12.56 -18.57
N ILE A 594 -45.98 11.66 -19.13
CA ILE A 594 -46.42 10.62 -20.06
C ILE A 594 -46.03 9.27 -19.45
N THR A 595 -47.05 8.50 -19.10
CA THR A 595 -46.96 7.07 -18.81
C THR A 595 -46.95 6.27 -20.10
N GLY A 596 -46.05 5.28 -20.20
CA GLY A 596 -46.01 4.31 -21.31
C GLY A 596 -45.32 3.04 -20.90
N THR A 597 -46.11 2.02 -20.71
CA THR A 597 -45.70 0.63 -20.48
C THR A 597 -45.17 -0.02 -21.76
N LYS A 598 -44.11 -0.85 -21.65
CA LYS A 598 -43.92 -2.22 -22.13
C LYS A 598 -42.45 -2.51 -22.50
N GLY A 599 -42.05 -3.67 -22.04
CA GLY A 599 -40.74 -4.26 -22.11
C GLY A 599 -40.19 -4.43 -23.52
N GLU A 600 -38.87 -4.44 -23.53
CA GLU A 600 -38.09 -5.17 -24.52
C GLU A 600 -36.65 -5.31 -24.03
N ASN A 601 -36.08 -6.48 -24.27
CA ASN A 601 -34.73 -6.91 -23.98
C ASN A 601 -33.67 -5.97 -24.60
N LEU A 602 -32.73 -5.49 -23.80
CA LEU A 602 -31.58 -4.77 -24.32
C LEU A 602 -30.33 -5.66 -24.30
N PRO A 603 -29.59 -5.71 -25.41
CA PRO A 603 -28.37 -6.50 -25.51
C PRO A 603 -27.18 -5.82 -24.82
N PHE A 604 -26.30 -6.65 -24.29
CA PHE A 604 -25.04 -6.31 -23.66
C PHE A 604 -24.23 -5.24 -24.45
N ARG A 605 -23.80 -4.20 -23.74
CA ARG A 605 -22.94 -3.12 -24.27
C ARG A 605 -21.53 -3.62 -24.54
N LYS A 606 -21.19 -3.83 -25.81
CA LYS A 606 -19.80 -3.97 -26.34
C LYS A 606 -19.04 -2.63 -26.52
N SER A 607 -19.58 -1.50 -26.05
CA SER A 607 -19.11 -0.16 -26.48
C SER A 607 -18.05 0.50 -25.57
N GLN A 608 -17.76 -0.05 -24.39
CA GLN A 608 -16.76 0.60 -23.51
C GLN A 608 -15.31 0.07 -23.65
N ARG A 609 -15.13 -1.15 -24.17
CA ARG A 609 -13.78 -1.69 -24.42
C ARG A 609 -12.98 -0.90 -25.47
N SER A 610 -13.63 -0.31 -26.46
CA SER A 610 -12.94 0.42 -27.54
C SER A 610 -12.36 1.79 -27.13
N LYS A 611 -12.84 2.41 -26.05
CA LYS A 611 -12.31 3.71 -25.60
C LYS A 611 -11.04 3.59 -24.77
N LEU A 612 -10.88 2.51 -24.01
CA LEU A 612 -9.69 2.29 -23.19
C LEU A 612 -8.46 1.94 -24.07
N SER A 613 -8.64 1.11 -25.10
CA SER A 613 -7.59 0.76 -26.05
C SER A 613 -7.08 1.97 -26.86
N MET A 614 -7.95 2.95 -27.13
CA MET A 614 -7.57 4.16 -27.84
C MET A 614 -6.73 5.15 -27.00
N LEU A 615 -6.96 5.20 -25.70
CA LEU A 615 -6.20 6.06 -24.78
C LEU A 615 -4.80 5.50 -24.49
N LEU A 616 -4.68 4.19 -24.33
CA LEU A 616 -3.39 3.54 -24.12
C LEU A 616 -2.47 3.56 -25.34
N ARG A 617 -3.02 3.47 -26.57
CA ARG A 617 -2.23 3.61 -27.82
C ARG A 617 -1.63 5.01 -28.03
N LYS A 618 -2.22 6.07 -27.49
CA LYS A 618 -1.67 7.43 -27.63
C LYS A 618 -0.47 7.69 -26.69
N SER A 619 -0.33 6.97 -25.60
CA SER A 619 0.79 7.14 -24.68
C SER A 619 2.07 6.38 -25.09
N SER A 620 1.98 5.39 -25.99
CA SER A 620 3.14 4.63 -26.49
C SER A 620 3.82 5.22 -27.73
N SER A 621 3.24 6.25 -28.37
CA SER A 621 3.79 6.87 -29.60
C SER A 621 4.56 8.17 -29.38
N SER A 622 4.75 8.61 -28.11
CA SER A 622 5.50 9.85 -27.79
C SER A 622 6.86 9.59 -27.11
N SER A 623 7.38 8.36 -27.14
CA SER A 623 8.74 8.07 -26.71
C SER A 623 9.52 7.38 -27.84
N GLN A 624 9.97 8.17 -28.79
CA GLN A 624 11.16 7.96 -29.62
C GLN A 624 12.04 9.19 -29.54
#